data_24b5c84241abf0d316242d8391068778
#
_entry.id   24b5c84241abf0d316242d8391068778
#
_cell.length_a   1.000
_cell.length_b   1.000
_cell.length_c   1.000
_cell.angle_alpha   90.00
_cell.angle_beta   90.00
_cell.angle_gamma   90.00
#
_symmetry.space_group_name_H-M   'P 1'
#
loop_
_entity.id
_entity.type
_entity.pdbx_description
1 polymer ?
#
loop_
_entity_poly.entity_id
_entity_poly.type
_entity_poly.pdbx_seq_one_letter_code
_entity_poly.pdbx_strand_id
1 'polypeptide(L)'
;MADFGLSKFVSENAQMKTTCGTPGYVAPEVLDPYLPFTNGYGSEVDLWSLGVVLYIMLCGFPPFYDDSTAVLFKQIRKGEYAFPSPYWDGVSDEAKDLVSKVLVVDPAKRYSAQQCLDHPWITNAGEASAKKLHSGHRAFLLIRKLPIFDNIDPACLQQVTAMLKVVKVEEGKHVIQAGEVGDCMYFINSGTVQVFVNGNEVDRLTTGDFFGEVALTVSKQRTADVKSLGSTSSSKSSKSVELFQLMRSDFEDVMERFPILKTRLAQIGQARVKRAAATSDEDGRMQTSPSPEPRSTSSSPVRSSRPADRTSPTRKAAWTIGR
;
A
#
# COMPACT_ATOMS: atom_id res chain seq x y z
N MET A 1 -18.49 3.46 -15.27
CA MET A 1 -19.18 3.89 -14.05
C MET A 1 -19.90 2.68 -13.47
N ALA A 2 -19.74 2.43 -12.20
CA ALA A 2 -20.41 1.36 -11.47
C ALA A 2 -20.96 1.96 -10.17
N ASP A 3 -22.07 1.39 -9.67
CA ASP A 3 -22.75 1.77 -8.43
C ASP A 3 -23.56 3.07 -8.50
N PHE A 4 -24.81 2.93 -8.94
CA PHE A 4 -25.83 3.98 -8.91
C PHE A 4 -26.82 3.82 -7.74
N GLY A 5 -26.46 3.05 -6.70
CA GLY A 5 -27.36 2.71 -5.59
C GLY A 5 -27.93 3.90 -4.83
N LEU A 6 -27.22 5.03 -4.82
CA LEU A 6 -27.65 6.29 -4.20
C LEU A 6 -27.97 7.40 -5.21
N SER A 7 -27.89 7.12 -6.53
CA SER A 7 -28.17 8.12 -7.54
C SER A 7 -29.68 8.43 -7.64
N LYS A 8 -30.01 9.71 -7.89
CA LYS A 8 -31.38 10.18 -8.13
C LYS A 8 -31.42 11.07 -9.37
N PHE A 9 -32.50 10.98 -10.14
CA PHE A 9 -32.78 11.94 -11.18
C PHE A 9 -33.22 13.26 -10.53
N VAL A 10 -32.52 14.35 -10.85
CA VAL A 10 -32.86 15.70 -10.39
C VAL A 10 -33.42 16.46 -11.58
N SER A 11 -34.66 16.93 -11.50
CA SER A 11 -35.20 17.91 -12.44
C SER A 11 -34.61 19.29 -12.14
N GLU A 12 -34.55 20.18 -13.14
CA GLU A 12 -33.86 21.49 -13.07
C GLU A 12 -34.17 22.35 -11.83
N ASN A 13 -35.25 22.06 -11.08
CA ASN A 13 -35.67 22.80 -9.89
C ASN A 13 -35.89 21.92 -8.65
N ALA A 14 -35.45 20.64 -8.65
CA ALA A 14 -35.65 19.75 -7.52
C ALA A 14 -34.38 19.66 -6.68
N GLN A 15 -34.49 20.01 -5.40
CA GLN A 15 -33.39 19.88 -4.43
C GLN A 15 -33.55 18.62 -3.59
N MET A 16 -32.45 17.96 -3.27
CA MET A 16 -32.40 16.76 -2.43
C MET A 16 -32.27 17.16 -0.96
N LYS A 17 -32.83 16.32 -0.06
CA LYS A 17 -32.80 16.55 1.40
C LYS A 17 -32.33 15.33 2.19
N THR A 18 -31.91 14.25 1.53
CA THR A 18 -31.53 13.01 2.21
C THR A 18 -30.03 13.02 2.49
N THR A 19 -29.63 13.01 3.76
CA THR A 19 -28.22 12.89 4.15
C THR A 19 -27.76 11.45 3.96
N CYS A 20 -26.86 11.22 3.00
CA CYS A 20 -26.25 9.92 2.76
C CYS A 20 -24.82 10.10 2.20
N GLY A 21 -23.95 9.12 2.38
CA GLY A 21 -22.58 9.10 1.86
C GLY A 21 -21.54 8.77 2.92
N THR A 22 -20.29 8.57 2.47
CA THR A 22 -19.14 8.36 3.36
C THR A 22 -18.74 9.70 3.98
N PRO A 23 -18.64 9.84 5.31
CA PRO A 23 -18.52 11.12 6.00
C PRO A 23 -17.48 12.10 5.46
N GLY A 24 -16.28 11.61 5.11
CA GLY A 24 -15.18 12.46 4.64
C GLY A 24 -15.33 13.03 3.23
N TYR A 25 -16.34 12.58 2.45
CA TYR A 25 -16.59 13.02 1.07
C TYR A 25 -17.85 13.88 0.93
N VAL A 26 -18.62 14.01 2.00
CA VAL A 26 -19.91 14.71 2.01
C VAL A 26 -19.70 16.21 1.97
N ALA A 27 -20.47 16.91 1.12
CA ALA A 27 -20.41 18.36 1.00
C ALA A 27 -21.01 19.08 2.24
N PRO A 28 -20.57 20.30 2.57
CA PRO A 28 -21.04 21.06 3.73
C PRO A 28 -22.55 21.24 3.77
N GLU A 29 -23.17 21.54 2.64
CA GLU A 29 -24.61 21.76 2.49
C GLU A 29 -25.46 20.51 2.70
N VAL A 30 -24.88 19.32 2.59
CA VAL A 30 -25.53 18.04 2.92
C VAL A 30 -25.49 17.79 4.42
N LEU A 31 -24.40 18.22 5.09
CA LEU A 31 -24.22 18.08 6.54
C LEU A 31 -25.06 19.07 7.33
N ASP A 32 -25.38 20.23 6.74
CA ASP A 32 -26.12 21.28 7.39
C ASP A 32 -27.13 21.92 6.41
N PRO A 33 -28.37 21.41 6.37
CA PRO A 33 -29.43 21.94 5.50
C PRO A 33 -29.88 23.38 5.85
N TYR A 34 -29.42 23.91 7.00
CA TYR A 34 -29.76 25.24 7.50
C TYR A 34 -28.70 26.30 7.20
N LEU A 35 -27.63 25.92 6.47
CA LEU A 35 -26.70 26.93 5.97
C LEU A 35 -27.45 28.00 5.15
N PRO A 36 -27.09 29.29 5.29
CA PRO A 36 -27.88 30.41 4.79
C PRO A 36 -28.03 30.47 3.25
N PHE A 37 -27.36 29.58 2.50
CA PHE A 37 -27.39 29.48 1.05
C PHE A 37 -28.09 28.21 0.53
N THR A 38 -28.71 27.39 1.39
CA THR A 38 -29.28 26.11 0.95
C THR A 38 -30.73 25.93 1.36
N ASN A 39 -31.61 25.76 0.37
CA ASN A 39 -32.95 25.18 0.56
C ASN A 39 -32.99 23.67 0.22
N GLY A 40 -31.82 22.99 0.21
CA GLY A 40 -31.55 21.65 -0.26
C GLY A 40 -30.22 21.67 -1.05
N TYR A 41 -29.84 20.56 -1.67
CA TYR A 41 -28.58 20.44 -2.43
C TYR A 41 -28.83 19.96 -3.87
N GLY A 42 -27.98 20.36 -4.79
CA GLY A 42 -27.99 19.98 -6.21
C GLY A 42 -26.76 19.18 -6.62
N SER A 43 -26.39 19.22 -7.89
CA SER A 43 -25.23 18.52 -8.47
C SER A 43 -23.89 19.07 -7.99
N GLU A 44 -23.87 20.23 -7.35
CA GLU A 44 -22.65 20.86 -6.81
C GLU A 44 -21.99 20.02 -5.73
N VAL A 45 -22.76 19.13 -5.05
CA VAL A 45 -22.23 18.19 -4.04
C VAL A 45 -21.27 17.18 -4.65
N ASP A 46 -21.49 16.78 -5.92
CA ASP A 46 -20.63 15.84 -6.62
C ASP A 46 -19.28 16.47 -6.95
N LEU A 47 -19.26 17.78 -7.23
CA LEU A 47 -18.03 18.53 -7.45
C LEU A 47 -17.20 18.62 -6.17
N TRP A 48 -17.84 18.84 -5.01
CA TRP A 48 -17.14 18.77 -3.73
C TRP A 48 -16.50 17.39 -3.52
N SER A 49 -17.29 16.33 -3.69
CA SER A 49 -16.79 14.95 -3.55
C SER A 49 -15.64 14.65 -4.52
N LEU A 50 -15.74 15.14 -5.77
CA LEU A 50 -14.67 15.08 -6.77
C LEU A 50 -13.42 15.84 -6.29
N GLY A 51 -13.58 17.01 -5.68
CA GLY A 51 -12.50 17.79 -5.09
C GLY A 51 -11.76 17.03 -3.99
N VAL A 52 -12.50 16.33 -3.12
CA VAL A 52 -11.90 15.46 -2.10
C VAL A 52 -11.10 14.33 -2.75
N VAL A 53 -11.66 13.67 -3.76
CA VAL A 53 -10.95 12.61 -4.51
C VAL A 53 -9.69 13.16 -5.17
N LEU A 54 -9.80 14.32 -5.84
CA LEU A 54 -8.66 14.98 -6.48
C LEU A 54 -7.55 15.30 -5.46
N TYR A 55 -7.93 15.88 -4.31
CA TYR A 55 -6.99 16.15 -3.23
C TYR A 55 -6.25 14.86 -2.80
N ILE A 56 -7.00 13.77 -2.55
CA ILE A 56 -6.42 12.47 -2.17
C ILE A 56 -5.49 11.92 -3.27
N MET A 57 -5.87 12.05 -4.53
CA MET A 57 -5.05 11.59 -5.66
C MET A 57 -3.72 12.36 -5.76
N LEU A 58 -3.73 13.65 -5.41
CA LEU A 58 -2.56 14.52 -5.47
C LEU A 58 -1.60 14.33 -4.28
N CYS A 59 -2.14 14.07 -3.07
CA CYS A 59 -1.32 14.02 -1.86
C CYS A 59 -1.37 12.69 -1.09
N GLY A 60 -2.32 11.79 -1.40
CA GLY A 60 -2.42 10.46 -0.82
C GLY A 60 -3.29 10.37 0.45
N PHE A 61 -3.76 11.47 1.03
CA PHE A 61 -4.60 11.53 2.23
C PHE A 61 -5.76 12.52 2.07
N PRO A 62 -6.85 12.37 2.87
CA PRO A 62 -8.02 13.23 2.75
C PRO A 62 -7.76 14.66 3.23
N PRO A 63 -8.46 15.67 2.64
CA PRO A 63 -8.35 17.06 3.09
C PRO A 63 -8.95 17.29 4.47
N PHE A 64 -9.97 16.51 4.84
CA PHE A 64 -10.67 16.57 6.12
C PHE A 64 -10.56 15.21 6.79
N TYR A 65 -10.07 15.19 8.01
CA TYR A 65 -9.93 13.98 8.80
C TYR A 65 -9.93 14.29 10.29
N ASP A 66 -10.67 13.49 11.05
CA ASP A 66 -10.62 13.44 12.50
C ASP A 66 -11.27 12.15 12.99
N ASP A 67 -10.83 11.60 14.12
CA ASP A 67 -11.43 10.41 14.73
C ASP A 67 -12.83 10.69 15.26
N SER A 68 -13.06 11.94 15.68
CA SER A 68 -14.39 12.41 16.06
C SER A 68 -15.15 12.90 14.83
N THR A 69 -16.23 12.22 14.49
CA THR A 69 -17.14 12.64 13.42
C THR A 69 -17.65 14.08 13.61
N ALA A 70 -17.84 14.52 14.86
CA ALA A 70 -18.26 15.88 15.16
C ALA A 70 -17.20 16.93 14.77
N VAL A 71 -15.92 16.63 15.03
CA VAL A 71 -14.80 17.49 14.65
C VAL A 71 -14.62 17.49 13.13
N LEU A 72 -14.66 16.30 12.50
CA LEU A 72 -14.62 16.15 11.06
C LEU A 72 -15.69 17.01 10.36
N PHE A 73 -16.94 16.93 10.82
CA PHE A 73 -18.03 17.72 10.25
C PHE A 73 -17.83 19.23 10.48
N LYS A 74 -17.22 19.63 11.59
CA LYS A 74 -16.85 21.03 11.83
C LYS A 74 -15.80 21.52 10.83
N GLN A 75 -14.75 20.72 10.56
CA GLN A 75 -13.73 21.03 9.54
C GLN A 75 -14.36 21.20 8.16
N ILE A 76 -15.23 20.25 7.75
CA ILE A 76 -15.93 20.27 6.46
C ILE A 76 -16.81 21.53 6.33
N ARG A 77 -17.63 21.84 7.33
CA ARG A 77 -18.50 23.04 7.31
C ARG A 77 -17.75 24.35 7.19
N LYS A 78 -16.53 24.39 7.70
CA LYS A 78 -15.67 25.59 7.62
C LYS A 78 -14.77 25.59 6.40
N GLY A 79 -14.63 24.44 5.70
CA GLY A 79 -13.66 24.28 4.62
C GLY A 79 -12.20 24.39 5.13
N GLU A 80 -11.95 23.96 6.37
CA GLU A 80 -10.63 24.04 7.00
C GLU A 80 -9.76 22.87 6.54
N TYR A 81 -8.97 23.07 5.49
CA TYR A 81 -7.94 22.14 5.02
C TYR A 81 -6.67 22.92 4.66
N ALA A 82 -5.57 22.23 4.45
CA ALA A 82 -4.27 22.82 4.14
C ALA A 82 -3.55 22.04 3.02
N PHE A 83 -2.47 22.59 2.50
CA PHE A 83 -1.54 21.93 1.57
C PHE A 83 -0.19 21.70 2.27
N PRO A 84 -0.09 20.71 3.16
CA PRO A 84 1.10 20.57 4.02
C PRO A 84 2.33 20.09 3.25
N SER A 85 3.49 20.68 3.60
CA SER A 85 4.81 20.16 3.24
C SER A 85 5.08 18.85 4.00
N PRO A 86 5.83 17.89 3.44
CA PRO A 86 6.41 17.89 2.08
C PRO A 86 5.49 17.36 0.97
N TYR A 87 4.25 16.99 1.30
CA TYR A 87 3.35 16.25 0.41
C TYR A 87 2.88 17.08 -0.79
N TRP A 88 2.75 18.39 -0.59
CA TRP A 88 2.28 19.32 -1.60
C TRP A 88 3.38 20.11 -2.31
N ASP A 89 4.67 19.93 -1.91
CA ASP A 89 5.79 20.67 -2.49
C ASP A 89 6.01 20.34 -3.97
N GLY A 90 5.71 19.12 -4.38
CA GLY A 90 5.83 18.68 -5.79
C GLY A 90 4.56 18.86 -6.63
N VAL A 91 3.48 19.34 -6.05
CA VAL A 91 2.20 19.58 -6.72
C VAL A 91 2.18 20.99 -7.27
N SER A 92 1.80 21.16 -8.55
CA SER A 92 1.79 22.48 -9.19
C SER A 92 0.76 23.42 -8.57
N ASP A 93 1.01 24.71 -8.68
CA ASP A 93 0.12 25.73 -8.11
C ASP A 93 -1.24 25.75 -8.84
N GLU A 94 -1.28 25.39 -10.13
CA GLU A 94 -2.53 25.25 -10.88
C GLU A 94 -3.36 24.07 -10.35
N ALA A 95 -2.74 22.97 -9.92
CA ALA A 95 -3.46 21.85 -9.32
C ALA A 95 -4.04 22.24 -7.94
N LYS A 96 -3.27 22.98 -7.14
CA LYS A 96 -3.73 23.51 -5.84
C LYS A 96 -4.87 24.53 -6.05
N ASP A 97 -4.78 25.35 -7.09
CA ASP A 97 -5.84 26.31 -7.44
C ASP A 97 -7.14 25.58 -7.81
N LEU A 98 -7.08 24.56 -8.68
CA LEU A 98 -8.28 23.78 -9.01
C LEU A 98 -8.91 23.15 -7.77
N VAL A 99 -8.13 22.51 -6.89
CA VAL A 99 -8.63 21.99 -5.61
C VAL A 99 -9.32 23.09 -4.81
N SER A 100 -8.71 24.27 -4.71
CA SER A 100 -9.25 25.41 -3.97
C SER A 100 -10.54 25.96 -4.54
N LYS A 101 -10.75 25.84 -5.86
CA LYS A 101 -11.98 26.27 -6.55
C LYS A 101 -13.12 25.25 -6.40
N VAL A 102 -12.80 24.00 -6.16
CA VAL A 102 -13.78 22.90 -6.04
C VAL A 102 -14.15 22.64 -4.57
N LEU A 103 -13.22 22.77 -3.62
CA LEU A 103 -13.47 22.63 -2.18
C LEU A 103 -13.92 23.98 -1.58
N VAL A 104 -14.94 24.61 -2.17
CA VAL A 104 -15.57 25.85 -1.70
C VAL A 104 -16.84 25.52 -0.95
N VAL A 105 -16.98 26.04 0.28
CA VAL A 105 -18.13 25.77 1.17
C VAL A 105 -19.44 26.27 0.56
N ASP A 106 -19.44 27.47 -0.01
CA ASP A 106 -20.60 28.06 -0.69
C ASP A 106 -20.80 27.42 -2.07
N PRO A 107 -21.87 26.60 -2.29
CA PRO A 107 -22.10 25.93 -3.57
C PRO A 107 -22.21 26.87 -4.77
N ALA A 108 -22.71 28.06 -4.56
CA ALA A 108 -22.86 29.07 -5.63
C ALA A 108 -21.50 29.64 -6.11
N LYS A 109 -20.47 29.55 -5.30
CA LYS A 109 -19.10 29.98 -5.62
C LYS A 109 -18.19 28.80 -6.02
N ARG A 110 -18.64 27.57 -5.80
CA ARG A 110 -17.91 26.36 -6.19
C ARG A 110 -17.90 26.24 -7.71
N TYR A 111 -16.77 25.79 -8.27
CA TYR A 111 -16.66 25.55 -9.70
C TYR A 111 -17.68 24.51 -10.17
N SER A 112 -18.32 24.82 -11.31
CA SER A 112 -19.13 23.86 -12.07
C SER A 112 -18.21 22.86 -12.81
N ALA A 113 -18.79 21.76 -13.30
CA ALA A 113 -18.08 20.78 -14.11
C ALA A 113 -17.42 21.43 -15.35
N GLN A 114 -18.13 22.37 -16.04
CA GLN A 114 -17.58 23.06 -17.19
C GLN A 114 -16.37 23.93 -16.82
N GLN A 115 -16.46 24.68 -15.72
CA GLN A 115 -15.32 25.48 -15.23
C GLN A 115 -14.12 24.62 -14.85
N CYS A 116 -14.34 23.41 -14.30
CA CYS A 116 -13.26 22.46 -14.04
C CYS A 116 -12.60 21.97 -15.34
N LEU A 117 -13.39 21.66 -16.38
CA LEU A 117 -12.88 21.24 -17.69
C LEU A 117 -12.07 22.34 -18.38
N ASP A 118 -12.48 23.60 -18.21
CA ASP A 118 -11.83 24.77 -18.81
C ASP A 118 -10.61 25.26 -17.97
N HIS A 119 -10.36 24.63 -16.81
CA HIS A 119 -9.28 25.06 -15.93
C HIS A 119 -7.90 24.78 -16.56
N PRO A 120 -6.90 25.71 -16.44
CA PRO A 120 -5.58 25.58 -17.05
C PRO A 120 -4.87 24.26 -16.70
N TRP A 121 -5.03 23.75 -15.47
CA TRP A 121 -4.45 22.48 -15.06
C TRP A 121 -4.99 21.29 -15.87
N ILE A 122 -6.24 21.31 -16.28
CA ILE A 122 -6.87 20.28 -17.12
C ILE A 122 -6.54 20.49 -18.58
N THR A 123 -6.68 21.71 -19.08
CA THR A 123 -6.48 22.02 -20.52
C THR A 123 -5.02 21.87 -20.95
N ASN A 124 -4.07 22.17 -20.08
CA ASN A 124 -2.63 22.05 -20.35
C ASN A 124 -2.06 20.67 -20.00
N ALA A 125 -2.90 19.71 -19.56
CA ALA A 125 -2.45 18.36 -19.14
C ALA A 125 -1.73 17.57 -20.24
N GLY A 126 -1.89 17.91 -21.50
CA GLY A 126 -1.21 17.28 -22.64
C GLY A 126 0.29 17.59 -22.74
N GLU A 127 0.76 18.67 -22.12
CA GLU A 127 2.17 19.10 -22.14
C GLU A 127 2.93 18.74 -20.85
N ALA A 128 2.22 18.38 -19.79
CA ALA A 128 2.83 17.98 -18.54
C ALA A 128 3.36 16.55 -18.67
N SER A 129 4.67 16.42 -18.92
CA SER A 129 5.40 15.18 -18.65
C SER A 129 4.96 14.63 -17.29
N ALA A 130 4.49 13.37 -17.25
CA ALA A 130 4.05 12.72 -16.02
C ALA A 130 5.14 12.84 -14.95
N LYS A 131 5.06 13.86 -14.11
CA LYS A 131 5.96 14.03 -12.97
C LYS A 131 5.75 12.82 -12.07
N LYS A 132 6.81 12.06 -11.83
CA LYS A 132 6.76 10.99 -10.83
C LYS A 132 6.25 11.57 -9.53
N LEU A 133 5.24 10.91 -8.93
CA LEU A 133 4.77 11.23 -7.58
C LEU A 133 5.97 11.39 -6.64
N HIS A 134 5.93 12.43 -5.82
CA HIS A 134 6.95 12.64 -4.79
C HIS A 134 7.15 11.37 -3.95
N SER A 135 8.37 11.12 -3.49
CA SER A 135 8.69 9.90 -2.73
C SER A 135 7.79 9.70 -1.51
N GLY A 136 7.44 10.78 -0.81
CA GLY A 136 6.52 10.73 0.33
C GLY A 136 5.11 10.25 -0.03
N HIS A 137 4.57 10.64 -1.19
CA HIS A 137 3.27 10.13 -1.67
C HIS A 137 3.32 8.65 -1.98
N ARG A 138 4.39 8.19 -2.64
CA ARG A 138 4.57 6.77 -2.94
C ARG A 138 4.71 5.95 -1.66
N ALA A 139 5.43 6.48 -0.66
CA ALA A 139 5.56 5.88 0.65
C ALA A 139 4.22 5.77 1.36
N PHE A 140 3.42 6.83 1.38
CA PHE A 140 2.10 6.83 2.00
C PHE A 140 1.16 5.81 1.34
N LEU A 141 1.06 5.82 0.00
CA LEU A 141 0.22 4.87 -0.75
C LEU A 141 0.66 3.43 -0.55
N LEU A 142 1.96 3.16 -0.40
CA LEU A 142 2.49 1.85 -0.11
C LEU A 142 2.10 1.41 1.31
N ILE A 143 2.46 2.20 2.32
CA ILE A 143 2.27 1.86 3.74
C ILE A 143 0.79 1.66 4.06
N ARG A 144 -0.10 2.50 3.53
CA ARG A 144 -1.55 2.37 3.72
C ARG A 144 -2.12 1.03 3.26
N LYS A 145 -1.48 0.35 2.30
CA LYS A 145 -1.93 -0.95 1.78
C LYS A 145 -1.40 -2.13 2.60
N LEU A 146 -0.49 -1.90 3.53
CA LEU A 146 0.10 -2.97 4.31
C LEU A 146 -0.84 -3.38 5.45
N PRO A 147 -1.16 -4.68 5.60
CA PRO A 147 -2.10 -5.14 6.64
C PRO A 147 -1.69 -4.77 8.07
N ILE A 148 -0.40 -4.55 8.31
CA ILE A 148 0.10 -4.10 9.62
C ILE A 148 -0.42 -2.72 10.03
N PHE A 149 -0.77 -1.88 9.03
CA PHE A 149 -1.30 -0.53 9.23
C PHE A 149 -2.83 -0.46 9.08
N ASP A 150 -3.53 -1.62 8.95
CA ASP A 150 -5.00 -1.63 8.89
C ASP A 150 -5.59 -1.01 10.16
N ASN A 151 -6.57 -0.12 9.97
CA ASN A 151 -7.24 0.64 11.02
C ASN A 151 -6.30 1.54 11.84
N ILE A 152 -5.20 1.98 11.25
CA ILE A 152 -4.34 3.03 11.81
C ILE A 152 -4.79 4.38 11.24
N ASP A 153 -4.84 5.37 12.12
CA ASP A 153 -5.15 6.76 11.78
C ASP A 153 -4.27 7.27 10.63
N PRO A 154 -4.85 7.88 9.57
CA PRO A 154 -4.10 8.53 8.50
C PRO A 154 -3.08 9.57 8.97
N ALA A 155 -3.32 10.30 10.04
CA ALA A 155 -2.35 11.23 10.60
C ALA A 155 -1.10 10.52 11.13
N CYS A 156 -1.29 9.32 11.73
CA CYS A 156 -0.18 8.45 12.10
C CYS A 156 0.61 7.98 10.88
N LEU A 157 -0.10 7.53 9.83
CA LEU A 157 0.54 7.10 8.58
C LEU A 157 1.37 8.23 7.95
N GLN A 158 0.91 9.47 8.03
CA GLN A 158 1.67 10.64 7.57
C GLN A 158 2.97 10.81 8.37
N GLN A 159 2.91 10.70 9.69
CA GLN A 159 4.11 10.82 10.54
C GLN A 159 5.13 9.73 10.21
N VAL A 160 4.68 8.46 10.09
CA VAL A 160 5.54 7.34 9.69
C VAL A 160 6.19 7.61 8.32
N THR A 161 5.38 8.04 7.34
CA THR A 161 5.89 8.29 5.98
C THR A 161 6.86 9.46 5.88
N ALA A 162 6.71 10.47 6.74
CA ALA A 162 7.64 11.60 6.80
C ALA A 162 9.04 11.20 7.31
N MET A 163 9.13 10.13 8.10
CA MET A 163 10.39 9.59 8.63
C MET A 163 11.12 8.68 7.63
N LEU A 164 10.45 8.24 6.56
CA LEU A 164 11.00 7.29 5.61
C LEU A 164 12.02 7.92 4.67
N LYS A 165 13.16 7.23 4.50
CA LYS A 165 14.21 7.60 3.56
C LYS A 165 14.17 6.69 2.35
N VAL A 166 14.33 7.27 1.15
CA VAL A 166 14.41 6.48 -0.10
C VAL A 166 15.82 5.93 -0.24
N VAL A 167 15.94 4.62 -0.41
CA VAL A 167 17.19 3.92 -0.68
C VAL A 167 17.04 3.15 -1.98
N LYS A 168 18.03 3.28 -2.88
CA LYS A 168 18.11 2.50 -4.12
C LYS A 168 19.27 1.54 -4.01
N VAL A 169 19.01 0.27 -4.30
CA VAL A 169 20.00 -0.80 -4.24
C VAL A 169 20.08 -1.47 -5.60
N GLU A 170 21.28 -1.52 -6.17
CA GLU A 170 21.54 -2.18 -7.44
C GLU A 170 21.34 -3.69 -7.35
N GLU A 171 21.03 -4.31 -8.49
CA GLU A 171 20.87 -5.76 -8.60
C GLU A 171 22.10 -6.53 -8.08
N GLY A 172 21.86 -7.60 -7.32
CA GLY A 172 22.89 -8.48 -6.73
C GLY A 172 23.57 -7.93 -5.48
N LYS A 173 23.26 -6.71 -5.05
CA LYS A 173 23.85 -6.13 -3.82
C LYS A 173 23.10 -6.58 -2.58
N HIS A 174 23.82 -6.72 -1.49
CA HIS A 174 23.25 -6.94 -0.16
C HIS A 174 22.58 -5.68 0.35
N VAL A 175 21.36 -5.83 0.87
CA VAL A 175 20.64 -4.81 1.63
C VAL A 175 20.85 -5.01 3.13
N ILE A 176 20.88 -6.29 3.55
CA ILE A 176 21.10 -6.73 4.92
C ILE A 176 22.06 -7.92 4.87
N GLN A 177 22.96 -8.00 5.86
CA GLN A 177 23.83 -9.15 6.09
C GLN A 177 23.55 -9.78 7.46
N ALA A 178 23.46 -11.11 7.51
CA ALA A 178 23.23 -11.86 8.74
C ALA A 178 24.37 -11.59 9.75
N GLY A 179 24.01 -11.46 11.04
CA GLY A 179 24.96 -11.17 12.11
C GLY A 179 25.21 -9.67 12.38
N GLU A 180 24.94 -8.78 11.43
CA GLU A 180 25.06 -7.33 11.66
C GLU A 180 24.03 -6.84 12.68
N VAL A 181 24.33 -5.73 13.34
CA VAL A 181 23.35 -5.04 14.21
C VAL A 181 22.31 -4.38 13.34
N GLY A 182 21.03 -4.70 13.58
CA GLY A 182 19.94 -4.10 12.84
C GLY A 182 19.54 -2.73 13.40
N ASP A 183 19.70 -1.70 12.60
CA ASP A 183 19.43 -0.30 12.94
C ASP A 183 18.23 0.30 12.18
N CYS A 184 17.63 -0.46 11.26
CA CYS A 184 16.50 -0.03 10.43
C CYS A 184 15.68 -1.22 9.93
N MET A 185 14.50 -0.92 9.36
CA MET A 185 13.70 -1.83 8.54
C MET A 185 13.38 -1.20 7.19
N TYR A 186 12.90 -2.00 6.26
CA TYR A 186 12.67 -1.59 4.88
C TYR A 186 11.28 -2.01 4.40
N PHE A 187 10.63 -1.12 3.64
CA PHE A 187 9.43 -1.40 2.85
C PHE A 187 9.80 -1.38 1.36
N ILE A 188 9.37 -2.36 0.59
CA ILE A 188 9.73 -2.48 -0.83
C ILE A 188 8.76 -1.64 -1.67
N ASN A 189 9.27 -0.51 -2.21
CA ASN A 189 8.49 0.35 -3.10
C ASN A 189 8.44 -0.20 -4.53
N SER A 190 9.56 -0.72 -5.04
CA SER A 190 9.60 -1.38 -6.35
C SER A 190 10.76 -2.36 -6.43
N GLY A 191 10.54 -3.48 -7.11
CA GLY A 191 11.51 -4.55 -7.32
C GLY A 191 11.29 -5.75 -6.41
N THR A 192 12.27 -6.64 -6.38
CA THR A 192 12.23 -7.90 -5.64
C THR A 192 13.52 -8.09 -4.88
N VAL A 193 13.45 -8.65 -3.67
CA VAL A 193 14.61 -9.07 -2.89
C VAL A 193 14.49 -10.56 -2.57
N GLN A 194 15.64 -11.22 -2.40
CA GLN A 194 15.76 -12.62 -1.96
C GLN A 194 16.26 -12.64 -0.53
N VAL A 195 15.67 -13.50 0.28
CA VAL A 195 16.03 -13.70 1.69
C VAL A 195 16.74 -15.04 1.83
N PHE A 196 17.95 -15.04 2.42
CA PHE A 196 18.74 -16.22 2.64
C PHE A 196 18.97 -16.45 4.14
N VAL A 197 18.85 -17.70 4.58
CA VAL A 197 19.21 -18.14 5.92
C VAL A 197 20.21 -19.30 5.77
N ASN A 198 21.36 -19.20 6.41
CA ASN A 198 22.45 -20.17 6.30
C ASN A 198 22.86 -20.50 4.84
N GLY A 199 22.77 -19.51 3.96
CA GLY A 199 23.11 -19.65 2.53
C GLY A 199 21.98 -20.17 1.64
N ASN A 200 20.88 -20.65 2.20
CA ASN A 200 19.70 -21.15 1.47
C ASN A 200 18.67 -20.05 1.27
N GLU A 201 18.13 -19.92 0.04
CA GLU A 201 17.01 -19.01 -0.24
C GLU A 201 15.75 -19.53 0.42
N VAL A 202 15.19 -18.76 1.36
CA VAL A 202 13.99 -19.14 2.13
C VAL A 202 12.75 -18.37 1.74
N ASP A 203 12.91 -17.18 1.13
CA ASP A 203 11.77 -16.36 0.73
C ASP A 203 12.15 -15.35 -0.36
N ARG A 204 11.13 -14.85 -1.09
CA ARG A 204 11.22 -13.72 -2.03
C ARG A 204 10.17 -12.69 -1.68
N LEU A 205 10.63 -11.47 -1.43
CA LEU A 205 9.77 -10.35 -1.09
C LEU A 205 9.72 -9.36 -2.25
N THR A 206 8.54 -8.81 -2.49
CA THR A 206 8.24 -7.96 -3.65
C THR A 206 7.65 -6.62 -3.21
N THR A 207 7.29 -5.80 -4.18
CA THR A 207 6.59 -4.52 -3.93
C THR A 207 5.38 -4.72 -3.03
N GLY A 208 5.34 -3.99 -1.92
CA GLY A 208 4.29 -4.13 -0.90
C GLY A 208 4.68 -5.00 0.29
N ASP A 209 5.84 -5.66 0.25
CA ASP A 209 6.38 -6.38 1.39
C ASP A 209 7.34 -5.50 2.21
N PHE A 210 7.71 -5.98 3.40
CA PHE A 210 8.70 -5.33 4.25
C PHE A 210 9.62 -6.38 4.89
N PHE A 211 10.80 -5.94 5.35
CA PHE A 211 11.80 -6.81 6.01
C PHE A 211 12.72 -6.01 6.93
N GLY A 212 13.48 -6.74 7.77
CA GLY A 212 14.40 -6.14 8.72
C GLY A 212 13.79 -5.84 10.09
N GLU A 213 12.47 -6.04 10.25
CA GLU A 213 11.72 -5.82 11.49
C GLU A 213 12.15 -6.77 12.62
N VAL A 214 12.64 -7.98 12.29
CA VAL A 214 13.08 -8.98 13.27
C VAL A 214 14.17 -8.42 14.16
N ALA A 215 15.14 -7.72 13.58
CA ALA A 215 16.23 -7.09 14.33
C ALA A 215 15.78 -5.90 15.18
N LEU A 216 14.61 -5.31 14.92
CA LEU A 216 14.04 -4.21 15.69
C LEU A 216 13.10 -4.70 16.80
N THR A 217 12.47 -5.88 16.63
CA THR A 217 11.38 -6.35 17.51
C THR A 217 11.72 -7.59 18.33
N VAL A 218 12.52 -8.52 17.78
CA VAL A 218 12.77 -9.83 18.38
C VAL A 218 14.23 -10.00 18.80
N SER A 219 15.17 -9.62 17.92
CA SER A 219 16.60 -9.72 18.16
C SER A 219 17.29 -8.39 17.90
N LYS A 220 18.53 -8.21 18.37
CA LYS A 220 19.31 -7.02 18.01
C LYS A 220 20.14 -7.22 16.72
N GLN A 221 20.31 -8.47 16.31
CA GLN A 221 21.10 -8.82 15.13
C GLN A 221 20.21 -9.25 13.97
N ARG A 222 20.70 -9.05 12.76
CA ARG A 222 20.09 -9.53 11.52
C ARG A 222 20.15 -11.07 11.49
N THR A 223 19.00 -11.68 11.25
CA THR A 223 18.86 -13.15 11.25
C THR A 223 18.97 -13.76 9.85
N ALA A 224 19.04 -12.95 8.81
CA ALA A 224 19.09 -13.38 7.41
C ALA A 224 19.89 -12.39 6.55
N ASP A 225 20.42 -12.89 5.43
CA ASP A 225 20.91 -12.06 4.35
C ASP A 225 19.75 -11.67 3.44
N VAL A 226 19.74 -10.43 2.98
CA VAL A 226 18.76 -9.96 1.98
C VAL A 226 19.51 -9.34 0.80
N LYS A 227 19.27 -9.88 -0.41
CA LYS A 227 19.90 -9.43 -1.66
C LYS A 227 18.86 -8.86 -2.63
N SER A 228 19.23 -7.82 -3.31
CA SER A 228 18.46 -7.25 -4.40
C SER A 228 18.47 -8.16 -5.63
N LEU A 229 17.28 -8.50 -6.17
CA LEU A 229 17.13 -9.25 -7.43
C LEU A 229 16.86 -8.34 -8.64
N GLY A 230 16.72 -7.02 -8.41
CA GLY A 230 16.36 -6.05 -9.43
C GLY A 230 14.85 -5.97 -9.68
N SER A 231 14.47 -5.26 -10.74
CA SER A 231 13.08 -5.10 -11.15
C SER A 231 12.75 -5.97 -12.36
N THR A 232 11.64 -6.71 -12.28
CA THR A 232 11.13 -7.57 -13.37
C THR A 232 10.37 -6.78 -14.45
N SER A 233 10.24 -5.45 -14.31
CA SER A 233 9.54 -4.63 -15.30
C SER A 233 10.37 -4.49 -16.59
N SER A 234 9.72 -4.74 -17.73
CA SER A 234 10.30 -4.81 -19.08
C SER A 234 10.88 -3.49 -19.62
N SER A 235 10.91 -2.43 -18.84
CA SER A 235 11.55 -1.17 -19.24
C SER A 235 13.03 -1.19 -18.90
N LYS A 236 13.87 -0.98 -19.90
CA LYS A 236 15.35 -0.95 -19.89
C LYS A 236 16.01 -0.01 -18.85
N SER A 237 15.27 0.55 -17.89
CA SER A 237 15.70 1.73 -17.12
C SER A 237 16.00 1.48 -15.64
N SER A 238 15.75 0.31 -15.03
CA SER A 238 16.08 0.16 -13.60
C SER A 238 16.37 -1.28 -13.21
N LYS A 239 17.67 -1.60 -13.15
CA LYS A 239 18.19 -2.80 -12.50
C LYS A 239 18.33 -2.63 -10.96
N SER A 240 17.56 -1.74 -10.36
CA SER A 240 17.66 -1.43 -8.94
C SER A 240 16.34 -1.66 -8.23
N VAL A 241 16.41 -2.09 -6.98
CA VAL A 241 15.29 -2.11 -6.04
C VAL A 241 15.20 -0.76 -5.34
N GLU A 242 14.01 -0.19 -5.26
CA GLU A 242 13.76 1.03 -4.50
C GLU A 242 13.03 0.68 -3.19
N LEU A 243 13.63 1.08 -2.08
CA LEU A 243 13.19 0.77 -0.72
C LEU A 243 12.86 2.07 0.03
N PHE A 244 11.92 2.00 0.95
CA PHE A 244 11.72 2.99 2.00
C PHE A 244 12.30 2.45 3.30
N GLN A 245 13.27 3.15 3.86
CA GLN A 245 13.99 2.80 5.09
C GLN A 245 13.39 3.56 6.27
N LEU A 246 13.06 2.85 7.34
CA LEU A 246 12.70 3.39 8.64
C LEU A 246 13.82 3.10 9.63
N MET A 247 14.44 4.13 10.19
CA MET A 247 15.53 3.99 11.17
C MET A 247 15.00 3.51 12.51
N ARG A 248 15.86 2.89 13.33
CA ARG A 248 15.51 2.38 14.67
C ARG A 248 14.95 3.48 15.57
N SER A 249 15.57 4.67 15.59
CA SER A 249 15.09 5.80 16.39
C SER A 249 13.65 6.16 16.06
N ASP A 250 13.38 6.32 14.76
CA ASP A 250 12.04 6.68 14.26
C ASP A 250 11.04 5.56 14.49
N PHE A 251 11.49 4.28 14.36
CA PHE A 251 10.70 3.10 14.70
C PHE A 251 10.30 3.08 16.18
N GLU A 252 11.23 3.36 17.08
CA GLU A 252 10.98 3.38 18.53
C GLU A 252 9.95 4.48 18.88
N ASP A 253 10.08 5.68 18.31
CA ASP A 253 9.12 6.77 18.46
C ASP A 253 7.71 6.39 17.99
N VAL A 254 7.62 5.72 16.83
CA VAL A 254 6.34 5.23 16.29
C VAL A 254 5.74 4.14 17.19
N MET A 255 6.55 3.21 17.68
CA MET A 255 6.09 2.10 18.54
C MET A 255 5.65 2.57 19.93
N GLU A 256 6.22 3.65 20.44
CA GLU A 256 5.78 4.27 21.69
C GLU A 256 4.40 4.92 21.54
N ARG A 257 4.18 5.62 20.42
CA ARG A 257 2.89 6.28 20.13
C ARG A 257 1.80 5.30 19.72
N PHE A 258 2.15 4.19 19.03
CA PHE A 258 1.21 3.22 18.48
C PHE A 258 1.55 1.78 18.90
N PRO A 259 1.27 1.40 20.17
CA PRO A 259 1.66 0.10 20.72
C PRO A 259 1.08 -1.11 19.96
N ILE A 260 -0.05 -0.93 19.26
CA ILE A 260 -0.66 -1.98 18.44
C ILE A 260 0.26 -2.40 17.28
N LEU A 261 0.99 -1.45 16.68
CA LEU A 261 1.96 -1.75 15.60
C LEU A 261 3.12 -2.59 16.13
N LYS A 262 3.60 -2.26 17.33
CA LYS A 262 4.66 -3.04 18.00
C LYS A 262 4.25 -4.50 18.16
N THR A 263 3.04 -4.75 18.62
CA THR A 263 2.51 -6.10 18.81
C THR A 263 2.39 -6.85 17.48
N ARG A 264 1.83 -6.21 16.45
CA ARG A 264 1.69 -6.82 15.10
C ARG A 264 3.04 -7.17 14.48
N LEU A 265 3.99 -6.24 14.52
CA LEU A 265 5.34 -6.46 13.96
C LEU A 265 6.10 -7.53 14.73
N ALA A 266 6.00 -7.57 16.05
CA ALA A 266 6.63 -8.62 16.87
C ALA A 266 6.07 -10.01 16.55
N GLN A 267 4.75 -10.14 16.35
CA GLN A 267 4.11 -11.40 15.94
C GLN A 267 4.61 -11.88 14.57
N ILE A 268 4.70 -10.97 13.58
CA ILE A 268 5.23 -11.29 12.25
C ILE A 268 6.70 -11.70 12.34
N GLY A 269 7.51 -10.94 13.08
CA GLY A 269 8.93 -11.25 13.28
C GLY A 269 9.15 -12.63 13.91
N GLN A 270 8.38 -12.97 14.97
CA GLN A 270 8.44 -14.29 15.60
C GLN A 270 8.02 -15.41 14.64
N ALA A 271 6.97 -15.20 13.83
CA ALA A 271 6.54 -16.19 12.83
C ALA A 271 7.63 -16.44 11.78
N ARG A 272 8.31 -15.39 11.32
CA ARG A 272 9.42 -15.49 10.36
C ARG A 272 10.62 -16.23 10.94
N VAL A 273 10.99 -15.96 12.19
CA VAL A 273 12.08 -16.69 12.88
C VAL A 273 11.75 -18.18 13.01
N LYS A 274 10.53 -18.53 13.41
CA LYS A 274 10.09 -19.94 13.51
C LYS A 274 10.12 -20.65 12.16
N ARG A 275 9.68 -19.96 11.09
CA ARG A 275 9.70 -20.53 9.72
C ARG A 275 11.12 -20.77 9.22
N ALA A 276 12.04 -19.83 9.46
CA ALA A 276 13.45 -19.98 9.10
C ALA A 276 14.13 -21.13 9.85
N ALA A 277 13.79 -21.35 11.12
CA ALA A 277 14.32 -22.49 11.90
C ALA A 277 13.80 -23.85 11.36
N ALA A 278 12.52 -23.93 10.96
CA ALA A 278 11.94 -25.17 10.43
C ALA A 278 12.57 -25.60 9.10
N THR A 279 12.89 -24.64 8.22
CA THR A 279 13.60 -24.94 6.95
C THR A 279 15.04 -25.43 7.17
N SER A 280 15.70 -24.98 8.24
CA SER A 280 17.05 -25.45 8.58
C SER A 280 17.08 -26.89 9.10
N ASP A 281 16.01 -27.36 9.76
CA ASP A 281 15.90 -28.74 10.29
C ASP A 281 15.57 -29.78 9.21
N GLU A 282 14.89 -29.41 8.14
CA GLU A 282 14.60 -30.30 7.01
C GLU A 282 15.85 -30.62 6.18
N ASP A 283 16.73 -29.65 5.94
CA ASP A 283 18.00 -29.87 5.23
C ASP A 283 18.99 -30.68 6.06
N GLY A 284 18.99 -30.57 7.40
CA GLY A 284 19.80 -31.36 8.30
C GLY A 284 19.42 -32.86 8.31
N ARG A 285 18.17 -33.20 8.01
CA ARG A 285 17.70 -34.60 7.93
C ARG A 285 18.02 -35.29 6.62
N MET A 286 18.25 -34.56 5.53
CA MET A 286 18.60 -35.15 4.23
C MET A 286 20.09 -35.59 4.14
N GLN A 287 20.97 -35.12 5.02
CA GLN A 287 22.41 -35.44 4.99
C GLN A 287 22.83 -36.63 5.86
N THR A 288 21.90 -37.25 6.59
CA THR A 288 22.18 -38.42 7.44
C THR A 288 21.45 -39.68 7.01
N SER A 289 21.43 -40.02 5.72
CA SER A 289 21.13 -41.38 5.29
C SER A 289 22.43 -42.17 5.16
N PRO A 290 22.59 -43.30 5.85
CA PRO A 290 23.81 -44.12 5.75
C PRO A 290 23.87 -44.76 4.36
N SER A 291 25.07 -44.71 3.77
CA SER A 291 25.39 -45.38 2.51
C SER A 291 24.98 -46.85 2.55
N PRO A 292 24.34 -47.40 1.53
CA PRO A 292 24.07 -48.84 1.49
C PRO A 292 25.38 -49.62 1.25
N GLU A 293 25.64 -50.61 2.10
CA GLU A 293 26.70 -51.62 1.91
C GLU A 293 26.54 -52.40 0.61
N PRO A 294 27.61 -52.83 -0.06
CA PRO A 294 27.54 -53.56 -1.31
C PRO A 294 27.08 -55.02 -1.08
N ARG A 295 25.89 -55.37 -1.56
CA ARG A 295 25.42 -56.75 -1.61
C ARG A 295 26.03 -57.50 -2.79
N SER A 296 26.59 -58.61 -2.47
CA SER A 296 27.16 -59.64 -3.35
C SER A 296 26.16 -60.21 -4.36
N THR A 297 26.70 -60.47 -5.52
CA THR A 297 26.12 -61.12 -6.71
C THR A 297 25.54 -62.50 -6.45
N SER A 298 24.34 -62.81 -6.93
CA SER A 298 23.95 -64.15 -7.44
C SER A 298 22.80 -64.04 -8.49
N SER A 299 23.16 -64.55 -9.62
CA SER A 299 22.45 -65.07 -10.82
C SER A 299 20.94 -65.13 -10.92
N SER A 300 20.53 -64.76 -12.14
CA SER A 300 19.23 -64.85 -12.86
C SER A 300 18.44 -66.14 -12.79
N PRO A 301 17.16 -66.27 -13.24
CA PRO A 301 16.81 -66.10 -14.67
C PRO A 301 15.43 -65.49 -15.03
N VAL A 302 15.45 -64.95 -16.22
CA VAL A 302 14.45 -64.73 -17.29
C VAL A 302 13.02 -65.32 -17.15
N ARG A 303 11.99 -64.49 -17.40
CA ARG A 303 10.81 -64.73 -18.31
C ARG A 303 9.94 -63.45 -18.39
N SER A 304 9.86 -62.90 -19.51
CA SER A 304 8.95 -62.81 -20.64
C SER A 304 7.57 -62.17 -20.40
N SER A 305 7.30 -61.22 -21.30
CA SER A 305 6.06 -60.84 -21.98
C SER A 305 5.12 -59.80 -21.38
N ARG A 306 5.05 -58.73 -22.13
CA ARG A 306 4.04 -57.70 -22.53
C ARG A 306 2.54 -58.05 -22.41
N PRO A 307 1.55 -57.14 -22.72
CA PRO A 307 1.54 -55.66 -22.81
C PRO A 307 0.27 -54.96 -22.21
N ALA A 308 0.31 -53.61 -22.22
CA ALA A 308 -0.77 -52.63 -22.48
C ALA A 308 -2.11 -52.68 -21.69
N ASP A 309 -2.52 -51.60 -21.09
CA ASP A 309 -3.52 -50.69 -21.66
C ASP A 309 -3.75 -49.42 -20.80
N ARG A 310 -3.93 -48.32 -21.48
CA ARG A 310 -4.62 -47.07 -21.33
C ARG A 310 -5.54 -46.88 -20.12
N THR A 311 -5.50 -45.73 -19.44
CA THR A 311 -6.44 -44.60 -19.58
C THR A 311 -6.29 -43.60 -18.43
N SER A 312 -6.12 -42.37 -18.78
CA SER A 312 -6.33 -41.16 -17.90
C SER A 312 -7.82 -41.03 -17.57
N PRO A 313 -8.15 -40.32 -16.48
CA PRO A 313 -8.84 -39.07 -16.74
C PRO A 313 -8.43 -37.89 -15.83
N THR A 314 -8.32 -36.76 -16.47
CA THR A 314 -8.38 -35.39 -15.98
C THR A 314 -9.50 -35.15 -14.98
N ARG A 315 -9.18 -34.49 -13.86
CA ARG A 315 -10.19 -33.79 -13.02
C ARG A 315 -9.86 -32.31 -12.93
N LYS A 316 -10.68 -31.54 -13.64
CA LYS A 316 -10.86 -30.09 -13.43
C LYS A 316 -11.59 -29.88 -12.11
N ALA A 317 -11.06 -29.07 -11.23
CA ALA A 317 -11.81 -28.54 -10.11
C ALA A 317 -12.23 -27.08 -10.44
N ALA A 318 -13.53 -26.87 -10.52
CA ALA A 318 -14.19 -25.60 -10.67
C ALA A 318 -14.30 -24.93 -9.30
N TRP A 319 -13.96 -23.64 -9.22
CA TRP A 319 -14.25 -22.79 -8.07
C TRP A 319 -15.58 -22.09 -8.29
N THR A 320 -16.52 -22.33 -7.39
CA THR A 320 -17.82 -21.65 -7.35
C THR A 320 -17.72 -20.50 -6.36
N ILE A 321 -18.01 -19.30 -6.85
CA ILE A 321 -18.17 -18.10 -6.04
C ILE A 321 -19.59 -18.16 -5.44
N GLY A 322 -19.69 -18.14 -4.12
CA GLY A 322 -20.92 -17.98 -3.36
C GLY A 322 -21.06 -16.54 -2.86
N ARG A 323 -22.28 -16.09 -2.89
CA ARG A 323 -22.82 -14.73 -2.62
C ARG A 323 -22.42 -14.12 -1.27
#